data_275a051034bade26209882a6359ede3d
#
_entry.id   275a051034bade26209882a6359ede3d
#
_cell.length_a   1.000
_cell.length_b   1.000
_cell.length_c   1.000
_cell.angle_alpha   90.00
_cell.angle_beta   90.00
_cell.angle_gamma   90.00
#
_symmetry.space_group_name_H-M   'P 1'
#
loop_
_entity.id
_entity.type
_entity.pdbx_description
1 polymer ?
#
loop_
_entity_poly.entity_id
_entity_poly.type
_entity_poly.pdbx_seq_one_letter_code
_entity_poly.pdbx_strand_id
1 'polypeptide(L)'
;LNRKFYHSPVNGHASWPYQRETGDNQGLSLACITRILVVSITPAWYIRKKFGIIAGPFASPLARPPSMHCSRLHQVDLDKLILGAQVLEADSYGAKVYLLNDGNILKLFRRKRLISSALLRPYSQRFIDNAVQLEKKGIPTLKVLKYYKLDAPGMTAVLYHPLPGETLSQLSRKAGFSWQERLPELVGLVRKLHQSGIYFRSLHLGNIVVTPEQELGLIDVADMRFMRAPLSSRMVRRNVQHFARYIARERLEDQFPLAELERALLG
;
A
#
# COMPACT_ATOMS: atom_id res chain seq x y z
N LEU A 1 34.41 -10.01 17.33
CA LEU A 1 34.88 -11.42 17.39
C LEU A 1 33.62 -12.29 17.51
N ASN A 2 33.26 -12.97 16.47
CA ASN A 2 32.80 -14.31 16.21
C ASN A 2 31.88 -14.36 14.97
N ARG A 3 32.55 -14.68 13.85
CA ARG A 3 31.90 -15.20 12.64
C ARG A 3 31.51 -16.66 12.91
N LYS A 4 30.29 -17.05 12.58
CA LYS A 4 29.95 -18.46 12.30
C LYS A 4 29.43 -18.57 10.90
N PHE A 5 30.25 -19.21 10.06
CA PHE A 5 29.87 -19.77 8.76
C PHE A 5 29.01 -21.01 9.01
N TYR A 6 27.94 -21.20 8.23
CA TYR A 6 27.34 -22.50 8.05
C TYR A 6 27.37 -22.87 6.57
N HIS A 7 28.11 -23.96 6.33
CA HIS A 7 28.20 -24.68 5.06
C HIS A 7 26.89 -25.40 4.75
N SER A 8 26.54 -25.39 3.45
CA SER A 8 25.59 -26.32 2.84
C SER A 8 26.19 -27.74 2.74
N PRO A 9 25.35 -28.76 2.67
CA PRO A 9 25.70 -29.94 1.89
C PRO A 9 24.78 -30.12 0.68
N VAL A 10 25.45 -30.56 -0.35
CA VAL A 10 24.97 -30.92 -1.67
C VAL A 10 24.47 -32.41 -1.65
N ASN A 11 23.56 -32.70 -2.59
CA ASN A 11 23.25 -34.01 -3.19
C ASN A 11 22.06 -34.81 -2.64
N GLY A 12 21.19 -35.12 -3.60
CA GLY A 12 20.18 -36.19 -3.57
C GLY A 12 19.38 -36.25 -4.85
N HIS A 13 19.93 -36.96 -5.87
CA HIS A 13 19.24 -37.32 -7.10
C HIS A 13 18.00 -38.18 -6.81
N ALA A 14 16.88 -37.89 -7.43
CA ALA A 14 15.80 -38.82 -7.65
C ALA A 14 15.33 -38.69 -9.12
N SER A 15 15.70 -39.69 -9.88
CA SER A 15 15.30 -39.96 -11.26
C SER A 15 13.88 -40.58 -11.28
N TRP A 16 13.01 -40.07 -12.16
CA TRP A 16 11.78 -40.76 -12.57
C TRP A 16 11.87 -41.19 -14.02
N PRO A 17 11.36 -42.39 -14.38
CA PRO A 17 11.58 -42.99 -15.69
C PRO A 17 10.62 -42.46 -16.75
N TYR A 18 11.20 -42.28 -17.92
CA TYR A 18 10.57 -41.98 -19.19
C TYR A 18 9.85 -43.25 -19.72
N GLN A 19 8.55 -43.17 -19.93
CA GLN A 19 7.86 -44.12 -20.82
C GLN A 19 7.43 -43.39 -22.09
N ARG A 20 7.90 -43.97 -23.19
CA ARG A 20 7.64 -43.57 -24.56
C ARG A 20 6.50 -44.43 -25.07
N GLU A 21 5.39 -43.88 -25.48
CA GLU A 21 4.44 -44.56 -26.37
C GLU A 21 4.29 -43.77 -27.67
N THR A 22 4.47 -44.51 -28.75
CA THR A 22 4.33 -44.11 -30.16
C THR A 22 2.89 -44.30 -30.58
N GLY A 23 2.31 -43.42 -31.36
CA GLY A 23 1.02 -43.62 -31.98
C GLY A 23 0.60 -42.40 -32.83
N ASP A 24 0.54 -42.66 -34.10
CA ASP A 24 0.38 -41.79 -35.25
C ASP A 24 -0.90 -40.94 -35.36
N ASN A 25 -0.71 -39.83 -36.03
CA ASN A 25 -1.52 -39.19 -37.09
C ASN A 25 -2.74 -38.29 -36.81
N GLN A 26 -2.61 -37.20 -37.51
CA GLN A 26 -3.55 -36.28 -38.17
C GLN A 26 -3.95 -34.99 -37.46
N GLY A 27 -3.27 -33.97 -37.88
CA GLY A 27 -3.69 -32.65 -38.31
C GLY A 27 -4.80 -31.91 -37.53
N LEU A 28 -4.37 -30.90 -36.82
CA LEU A 28 -5.02 -29.56 -36.88
C LEU A 28 -4.16 -28.57 -36.09
N SER A 29 -3.65 -27.59 -36.82
CA SER A 29 -2.96 -26.44 -36.29
C SER A 29 -3.86 -25.66 -35.34
N LEU A 30 -3.43 -25.58 -34.07
CA LEU A 30 -3.91 -24.56 -33.16
C LEU A 30 -2.74 -24.10 -32.29
N ALA A 31 -2.20 -22.94 -32.68
CA ALA A 31 -1.23 -22.21 -31.90
C ALA A 31 -1.79 -21.93 -30.50
N CYS A 32 -1.32 -22.69 -29.52
CA CYS A 32 -1.63 -22.44 -28.11
C CYS A 32 -0.78 -21.25 -27.64
N ILE A 33 -1.28 -20.04 -27.87
CA ILE A 33 -0.75 -18.83 -27.27
C ILE A 33 -1.11 -18.89 -25.80
N THR A 34 -0.12 -19.19 -24.98
CA THR A 34 -0.21 -19.01 -23.53
C THR A 34 -0.34 -17.51 -23.24
N ARG A 35 -1.57 -17.01 -23.25
CA ARG A 35 -1.89 -15.68 -22.73
C ARG A 35 -1.73 -15.75 -21.22
N ILE A 36 -0.62 -15.22 -20.73
CA ILE A 36 -0.53 -14.74 -19.36
C ILE A 36 -1.60 -13.64 -19.22
N LEU A 37 -2.70 -13.97 -18.62
CA LEU A 37 -3.74 -13.01 -18.21
C LEU A 37 -3.14 -12.14 -17.11
N VAL A 38 -2.52 -11.02 -17.50
CA VAL A 38 -2.35 -9.89 -16.60
C VAL A 38 -3.75 -9.36 -16.37
N VAL A 39 -4.38 -9.82 -15.30
CA VAL A 39 -5.65 -9.27 -14.85
C VAL A 39 -5.35 -7.85 -14.37
N SER A 40 -5.57 -6.89 -15.27
CA SER A 40 -5.64 -5.47 -14.93
C SER A 40 -6.79 -5.31 -13.95
N ILE A 41 -6.47 -5.09 -12.68
CA ILE A 41 -7.44 -4.85 -11.61
C ILE A 41 -8.02 -3.47 -11.86
N THR A 42 -9.10 -3.39 -12.61
CA THR A 42 -9.92 -2.17 -12.73
C THR A 42 -10.89 -2.17 -11.56
N PRO A 43 -10.73 -1.27 -10.57
CA PRO A 43 -11.67 -1.19 -9.45
C PRO A 43 -13.08 -0.84 -9.95
N ALA A 44 -14.11 -1.31 -9.26
CA ALA A 44 -15.52 -1.17 -9.63
C ALA A 44 -15.99 0.28 -9.91
N TRP A 45 -15.29 1.31 -9.43
CA TRP A 45 -15.54 2.72 -9.72
C TRP A 45 -15.23 3.12 -11.18
N TYR A 46 -14.34 2.40 -11.88
CA TYR A 46 -14.06 2.65 -13.31
C TYR A 46 -15.27 2.31 -14.20
N ILE A 47 -16.10 1.35 -13.78
CA ILE A 47 -17.32 0.96 -14.48
C ILE A 47 -18.41 2.03 -14.32
N ARG A 48 -18.46 2.77 -13.19
CA ARG A 48 -19.47 3.83 -12.95
C ARG A 48 -19.31 5.09 -13.81
N LYS A 49 -18.09 5.39 -14.30
CA LYS A 49 -17.86 6.58 -15.14
C LYS A 49 -18.43 6.44 -16.56
N LYS A 50 -18.73 5.21 -17.02
CA LYS A 50 -19.32 4.96 -18.35
C LYS A 50 -20.84 5.14 -18.41
N PHE A 51 -21.49 5.23 -17.26
CA PHE A 51 -22.94 5.44 -17.16
C PHE A 51 -23.18 6.66 -16.27
N GLY A 52 -23.28 7.84 -16.91
CA GLY A 52 -23.43 9.14 -16.28
C GLY A 52 -24.42 9.19 -15.13
N ILE A 53 -23.93 9.22 -13.89
CA ILE A 53 -24.70 9.55 -12.71
C ILE A 53 -24.08 10.82 -12.12
N ILE A 54 -24.90 11.87 -12.13
CA ILE A 54 -24.66 13.24 -11.73
C ILE A 54 -24.15 13.30 -10.28
N ALA A 55 -23.03 13.99 -10.07
CA ALA A 55 -22.50 14.30 -8.74
C ALA A 55 -23.39 15.36 -8.08
N GLY A 56 -23.99 15.01 -6.94
CA GLY A 56 -24.61 15.99 -6.04
C GLY A 56 -23.56 16.73 -5.21
N PRO A 57 -23.85 17.93 -4.69
CA PRO A 57 -22.88 18.82 -4.08
C PRO A 57 -22.39 18.30 -2.72
N PHE A 58 -21.08 18.07 -2.60
CA PHE A 58 -20.42 17.87 -1.31
C PHE A 58 -20.15 19.24 -0.67
N ALA A 59 -21.02 19.62 0.25
CA ALA A 59 -20.70 20.63 1.24
C ALA A 59 -21.53 20.34 2.50
N SER A 60 -20.90 19.77 3.52
CA SER A 60 -21.39 19.87 4.90
C SER A 60 -20.21 20.04 5.85
N PRO A 61 -20.30 20.97 6.84
CA PRO A 61 -19.19 21.33 7.70
C PRO A 61 -18.85 20.21 8.67
N LEU A 62 -17.57 20.10 8.95
CA LEU A 62 -16.83 19.25 9.86
C LEU A 62 -17.61 18.79 11.11
N ALA A 63 -18.39 17.73 11.00
CA ALA A 63 -18.76 16.95 12.16
C ALA A 63 -17.52 16.19 12.62
N ARG A 64 -17.22 16.27 13.92
CA ARG A 64 -16.26 15.40 14.59
C ARG A 64 -16.60 13.97 14.16
N PRO A 65 -15.69 13.17 13.58
CA PRO A 65 -16.02 11.79 13.29
C PRO A 65 -16.52 11.16 14.60
N PRO A 66 -17.64 10.42 14.57
CA PRO A 66 -18.10 9.71 15.75
C PRO A 66 -16.89 8.91 16.25
N SER A 67 -16.63 8.95 17.56
CA SER A 67 -15.55 8.18 18.19
C SER A 67 -15.65 6.77 17.61
N MET A 68 -14.65 6.37 16.79
CA MET A 68 -14.73 5.13 16.04
C MET A 68 -14.72 4.00 17.05
N HIS A 69 -15.93 3.50 17.40
CA HIS A 69 -16.08 2.42 18.33
C HIS A 69 -15.37 1.18 17.79
N CYS A 70 -14.45 0.64 18.59
CA CYS A 70 -13.84 -0.65 18.31
C CYS A 70 -14.89 -1.73 18.59
N SER A 71 -15.45 -2.33 17.55
CA SER A 71 -16.39 -3.44 17.67
C SER A 71 -15.64 -4.78 17.68
N ARG A 72 -16.23 -5.80 18.30
CA ARG A 72 -15.68 -7.15 18.25
C ARG A 72 -16.09 -7.80 16.93
N LEU A 73 -15.14 -8.46 16.26
CA LEU A 73 -15.39 -9.27 15.07
C LEU A 73 -14.95 -10.71 15.40
N HIS A 74 -15.93 -11.60 15.50
CA HIS A 74 -15.68 -13.01 15.79
C HIS A 74 -15.09 -13.71 14.56
N GLN A 75 -14.35 -14.82 14.79
CA GLN A 75 -13.68 -15.55 13.72
C GLN A 75 -14.65 -15.97 12.60
N VAL A 76 -15.83 -16.47 12.98
CA VAL A 76 -16.87 -16.88 12.02
C VAL A 76 -17.33 -15.73 11.12
N ASP A 77 -17.43 -14.52 11.66
CA ASP A 77 -17.85 -13.34 10.89
C ASP A 77 -16.69 -12.78 10.06
N LEU A 78 -15.46 -12.91 10.57
CA LEU A 78 -14.27 -12.60 9.77
C LEU A 78 -14.20 -13.53 8.54
N ASP A 79 -14.37 -14.84 8.73
CA ASP A 79 -14.32 -15.84 7.65
C ASP A 79 -15.40 -15.56 6.59
N LYS A 80 -16.60 -15.19 7.01
CA LYS A 80 -17.68 -14.76 6.09
C LYS A 80 -17.31 -13.49 5.34
N LEU A 81 -16.71 -12.52 6.05
CA LEU A 81 -16.35 -11.21 5.47
C LEU A 81 -15.27 -11.34 4.39
N ILE A 82 -14.30 -12.26 4.59
CA ILE A 82 -13.20 -12.48 3.64
C ILE A 82 -13.51 -13.57 2.61
N LEU A 83 -14.70 -14.19 2.64
CA LEU A 83 -15.09 -15.20 1.68
C LEU A 83 -15.12 -14.61 0.26
N GLY A 84 -14.33 -15.18 -0.66
CA GLY A 84 -14.17 -14.68 -2.03
C GLY A 84 -13.33 -13.41 -2.15
N ALA A 85 -12.76 -12.90 -1.06
CA ALA A 85 -11.90 -11.73 -1.11
C ALA A 85 -10.54 -12.05 -1.75
N GLN A 86 -10.00 -11.09 -2.49
CA GLN A 86 -8.65 -11.18 -3.04
C GLN A 86 -7.61 -10.82 -1.98
N VAL A 87 -6.61 -11.67 -1.78
CA VAL A 87 -5.46 -11.34 -0.92
C VAL A 87 -4.53 -10.40 -1.66
N LEU A 88 -4.36 -9.17 -1.13
CA LEU A 88 -3.43 -8.16 -1.67
C LEU A 88 -2.04 -8.25 -1.05
N GLU A 89 -1.96 -8.63 0.23
CA GLU A 89 -0.69 -8.74 0.94
C GLU A 89 -0.75 -9.88 1.96
N ALA A 90 0.34 -10.66 2.02
CA ALA A 90 0.56 -11.69 3.03
C ALA A 90 1.97 -11.58 3.63
N ASP A 91 2.15 -12.08 4.86
CA ASP A 91 3.45 -12.22 5.50
C ASP A 91 3.64 -13.67 5.98
N SER A 92 4.73 -13.95 6.70
CA SER A 92 5.01 -15.29 7.25
C SER A 92 3.91 -15.83 8.18
N TYR A 93 2.98 -15.00 8.62
CA TYR A 93 1.85 -15.37 9.48
C TYR A 93 0.53 -15.48 8.70
N GLY A 94 0.56 -15.38 7.37
CA GLY A 94 -0.59 -15.47 6.48
C GLY A 94 -1.07 -14.12 5.94
N ALA A 95 -2.20 -14.17 5.24
CA ALA A 95 -2.79 -13.00 4.62
C ALA A 95 -3.13 -11.91 5.65
N LYS A 96 -2.89 -10.65 5.28
CA LYS A 96 -3.10 -9.49 6.16
C LYS A 96 -3.84 -8.34 5.51
N VAL A 97 -3.92 -8.27 4.17
CA VAL A 97 -4.69 -7.25 3.45
C VAL A 97 -5.56 -7.95 2.43
N TYR A 98 -6.86 -7.72 2.52
CA TYR A 98 -7.88 -8.31 1.68
C TYR A 98 -8.63 -7.21 0.94
N LEU A 99 -8.79 -7.38 -0.37
CA LEU A 99 -9.77 -6.63 -1.15
C LEU A 99 -11.09 -7.43 -1.12
N LEU A 100 -12.11 -6.85 -0.52
CA LEU A 100 -13.42 -7.46 -0.38
C LEU A 100 -14.24 -7.33 -1.68
N ASN A 101 -15.30 -8.13 -1.80
CA ASN A 101 -16.16 -8.14 -2.99
C ASN A 101 -16.88 -6.80 -3.24
N ASP A 102 -17.06 -5.98 -2.20
CA ASP A 102 -17.65 -4.65 -2.27
C ASP A 102 -16.65 -3.52 -2.62
N GLY A 103 -15.37 -3.88 -2.87
CA GLY A 103 -14.30 -2.95 -3.18
C GLY A 103 -13.65 -2.28 -1.97
N ASN A 104 -14.08 -2.62 -0.76
CA ASN A 104 -13.42 -2.18 0.46
C ASN A 104 -12.18 -3.02 0.75
N ILE A 105 -11.30 -2.49 1.59
CA ILE A 105 -10.12 -3.22 2.04
C ILE A 105 -10.23 -3.51 3.54
N LEU A 106 -9.97 -4.77 3.90
CA LEU A 106 -9.79 -5.20 5.28
C LEU A 106 -8.32 -5.44 5.54
N LYS A 107 -7.70 -4.63 6.44
CA LYS A 107 -6.30 -4.78 6.84
C LYS A 107 -6.22 -5.30 8.26
N LEU A 108 -5.54 -6.45 8.42
CA LEU A 108 -5.28 -7.07 9.71
C LEU A 108 -3.98 -6.52 10.30
N PHE A 109 -4.00 -6.20 11.59
CA PHE A 109 -2.85 -5.74 12.34
C PHE A 109 -2.54 -6.73 13.46
N ARG A 110 -1.31 -7.25 13.45
CA ARG A 110 -0.80 -8.19 14.45
C ARG A 110 0.21 -7.50 15.35
N ARG A 111 0.13 -7.72 16.65
CA ARG A 111 1.12 -7.22 17.59
C ARG A 111 2.33 -8.15 17.59
N LYS A 112 3.44 -7.69 16.99
CA LYS A 112 4.66 -8.51 16.83
C LYS A 112 5.52 -8.62 18.09
N ARG A 113 5.36 -7.74 19.11
CA ARG A 113 6.17 -7.73 20.34
C ARG A 113 5.32 -7.31 21.54
N LEU A 114 5.53 -7.98 22.69
CA LEU A 114 4.84 -7.67 23.96
C LEU A 114 5.36 -6.39 24.61
N ILE A 115 6.61 -5.98 24.32
CA ILE A 115 7.25 -4.79 24.89
C ILE A 115 7.67 -3.87 23.74
N SER A 116 6.84 -2.90 23.42
CA SER A 116 7.18 -1.84 22.45
C SER A 116 6.24 -0.65 22.67
N SER A 117 6.60 0.52 22.09
CA SER A 117 5.71 1.71 22.05
C SER A 117 4.35 1.42 21.39
N ALA A 118 4.19 0.28 20.71
CA ALA A 118 2.92 -0.23 20.20
C ALA A 118 1.98 -0.73 21.32
N LEU A 119 2.46 -0.91 22.55
CA LEU A 119 1.61 -1.22 23.71
C LEU A 119 0.74 -0.02 24.10
N LEU A 120 1.31 1.20 24.03
CA LEU A 120 0.62 2.43 24.35
C LEU A 120 -0.28 2.93 23.23
N ARG A 121 0.06 2.63 21.95
CA ARG A 121 -0.74 3.04 20.79
C ARG A 121 -0.58 2.02 19.65
N PRO A 122 -1.54 1.08 19.47
CA PRO A 122 -1.51 0.05 18.45
C PRO A 122 -1.33 0.62 17.04
N TYR A 123 -0.70 -0.17 16.15
CA TYR A 123 -0.51 0.25 14.75
C TYR A 123 -1.83 0.51 14.03
N SER A 124 -2.88 -0.27 14.31
CA SER A 124 -4.22 -0.03 13.79
C SER A 124 -4.79 1.33 14.22
N GLN A 125 -4.61 1.70 15.50
CA GLN A 125 -5.04 3.01 15.98
C GLN A 125 -4.25 4.15 15.34
N ARG A 126 -2.91 3.96 15.15
CA ARG A 126 -2.09 4.94 14.42
C ARG A 126 -2.55 5.09 12.98
N PHE A 127 -2.88 3.99 12.30
CA PHE A 127 -3.39 4.00 10.94
C PHE A 127 -4.66 4.84 10.82
N ILE A 128 -5.62 4.61 11.73
CA ILE A 128 -6.89 5.35 11.79
C ILE A 128 -6.66 6.83 12.07
N ASP A 129 -5.93 7.14 13.15
CA ASP A 129 -5.69 8.52 13.56
C ASP A 129 -4.91 9.31 12.50
N ASN A 130 -3.94 8.65 11.84
CA ASN A 130 -3.15 9.28 10.80
C ASN A 130 -3.98 9.57 9.55
N ALA A 131 -4.89 8.66 9.14
CA ALA A 131 -5.81 8.90 8.04
C ALA A 131 -6.71 10.12 8.32
N VAL A 132 -7.30 10.19 9.52
CA VAL A 132 -8.11 11.35 9.96
C VAL A 132 -7.29 12.65 9.98
N GLN A 133 -6.02 12.59 10.42
CA GLN A 133 -5.16 13.78 10.44
C GLN A 133 -4.77 14.25 9.03
N LEU A 134 -4.56 13.35 8.08
CA LEU A 134 -4.30 13.69 6.69
C LEU A 134 -5.51 14.36 6.05
N GLU A 135 -6.71 13.78 6.23
CA GLU A 135 -7.97 14.35 5.75
C GLU A 135 -8.17 15.79 6.27
N LYS A 136 -7.96 16.03 7.57
CA LYS A 136 -8.02 17.38 8.18
C LYS A 136 -7.02 18.38 7.59
N LYS A 137 -5.91 17.90 7.02
CA LYS A 137 -4.88 18.73 6.38
C LYS A 137 -5.08 18.84 4.86
N GLY A 138 -6.20 18.32 4.32
CA GLY A 138 -6.48 18.33 2.90
C GLY A 138 -5.45 17.52 2.09
N ILE A 139 -5.01 16.38 2.62
CA ILE A 139 -4.14 15.44 1.91
C ILE A 139 -4.98 14.19 1.62
N PRO A 140 -5.22 13.86 0.34
CA PRO A 140 -6.00 12.68 -0.04
C PRO A 140 -5.44 11.40 0.59
N THR A 141 -6.33 10.59 1.16
CA THR A 141 -5.98 9.32 1.77
C THR A 141 -7.19 8.37 1.81
N LEU A 142 -6.98 7.17 2.31
CA LEU A 142 -8.04 6.19 2.53
C LEU A 142 -9.09 6.69 3.54
N LYS A 143 -10.33 6.20 3.42
CA LYS A 143 -11.42 6.55 4.34
C LYS A 143 -11.76 5.36 5.24
N VAL A 144 -11.48 5.48 6.53
CA VAL A 144 -11.76 4.41 7.50
C VAL A 144 -13.27 4.28 7.72
N LEU A 145 -13.77 3.04 7.69
CA LEU A 145 -15.18 2.69 7.88
C LEU A 145 -15.44 2.07 9.24
N LYS A 146 -14.65 1.03 9.60
CA LYS A 146 -14.82 0.30 10.86
C LYS A 146 -13.48 -0.13 11.44
N TYR A 147 -13.46 -0.23 12.77
CA TYR A 147 -12.33 -0.73 13.53
C TYR A 147 -12.77 -1.93 14.35
N TYR A 148 -12.02 -3.03 14.26
CA TYR A 148 -12.37 -4.28 14.89
C TYR A 148 -11.27 -4.79 15.82
N LYS A 149 -11.69 -5.37 16.94
CA LYS A 149 -10.89 -6.26 17.76
C LYS A 149 -11.25 -7.70 17.40
N LEU A 150 -10.26 -8.52 17.06
CA LEU A 150 -10.46 -9.92 16.68
C LEU A 150 -10.39 -10.83 17.91
N ASP A 151 -10.87 -12.08 17.76
CA ASP A 151 -10.81 -13.07 18.84
C ASP A 151 -9.37 -13.46 19.17
N ALA A 152 -8.49 -13.52 18.18
CA ALA A 152 -7.08 -13.80 18.38
C ALA A 152 -6.41 -12.68 19.21
N PRO A 153 -5.68 -13.01 20.31
CA PRO A 153 -5.10 -12.03 21.22
C PRO A 153 -4.15 -11.04 20.51
N GLY A 154 -4.38 -9.75 20.72
CA GLY A 154 -3.55 -8.68 20.16
C GLY A 154 -3.73 -8.45 18.65
N MET A 155 -4.75 -9.06 18.05
CA MET A 155 -5.13 -8.81 16.66
C MET A 155 -6.28 -7.81 16.56
N THR A 156 -6.14 -6.92 15.59
CA THR A 156 -7.17 -5.93 15.23
C THR A 156 -7.29 -5.87 13.72
N ALA A 157 -8.42 -5.36 13.22
CA ALA A 157 -8.63 -5.13 11.80
C ALA A 157 -9.24 -3.74 11.56
N VAL A 158 -8.89 -3.16 10.41
CA VAL A 158 -9.50 -1.90 9.94
C VAL A 158 -10.11 -2.14 8.58
N LEU A 159 -11.39 -1.85 8.47
CA LEU A 159 -12.12 -1.82 7.21
C LEU A 159 -12.12 -0.39 6.70
N TYR A 160 -11.77 -0.18 5.43
CA TYR A 160 -11.69 1.15 4.84
C TYR A 160 -11.96 1.16 3.34
N HIS A 161 -12.44 2.28 2.82
CA HIS A 161 -12.43 2.57 1.39
C HIS A 161 -11.00 2.91 0.98
N PRO A 162 -10.44 2.24 -0.05
CA PRO A 162 -9.14 2.61 -0.58
C PRO A 162 -9.17 4.01 -1.20
N LEU A 163 -8.06 4.70 -1.17
CA LEU A 163 -7.86 5.89 -1.99
C LEU A 163 -7.88 5.46 -3.47
N PRO A 164 -8.80 5.98 -4.30
CA PRO A 164 -8.86 5.60 -5.70
C PRO A 164 -7.65 6.15 -6.47
N GLY A 165 -7.16 5.39 -7.46
CA GLY A 165 -6.05 5.79 -8.30
C GLY A 165 -4.97 4.72 -8.37
N GLU A 166 -3.80 5.11 -8.86
CA GLU A 166 -2.64 4.23 -9.02
C GLU A 166 -1.43 4.82 -8.30
N THR A 167 -0.61 3.95 -7.74
CA THR A 167 0.62 4.41 -7.09
C THR A 167 1.63 4.94 -8.10
N LEU A 168 2.47 5.89 -7.69
CA LEU A 168 3.58 6.36 -8.54
C LEU A 168 4.50 5.21 -8.98
N SER A 169 4.66 4.19 -8.12
CA SER A 169 5.42 2.99 -8.49
C SER A 169 4.76 2.17 -9.61
N GLN A 170 3.43 2.13 -9.69
CA GLN A 170 2.70 1.48 -10.79
C GLN A 170 2.75 2.32 -12.05
N LEU A 171 2.51 3.62 -11.92
CA LEU A 171 2.51 4.56 -13.04
C LEU A 171 3.87 4.66 -13.71
N SER A 172 4.96 4.70 -12.93
CA SER A 172 6.32 4.83 -13.47
C SER A 172 6.77 3.65 -14.34
N ARG A 173 6.05 2.53 -14.28
CA ARG A 173 6.30 1.35 -15.13
C ARG A 173 5.48 1.35 -16.42
N LYS A 174 4.59 2.33 -16.61
CA LYS A 174 3.74 2.44 -17.80
C LYS A 174 4.46 3.19 -18.92
N ALA A 175 4.19 2.81 -20.16
CA ALA A 175 4.64 3.56 -21.32
C ALA A 175 4.08 4.99 -21.30
N GLY A 176 4.90 5.96 -21.66
CA GLY A 176 4.50 7.38 -21.70
C GLY A 176 4.52 8.07 -20.32
N PHE A 177 4.97 7.42 -19.24
CA PHE A 177 5.15 8.09 -17.96
C PHE A 177 6.39 9.00 -18.00
N SER A 178 6.26 10.21 -17.46
CA SER A 178 7.34 11.20 -17.39
C SER A 178 7.56 11.68 -15.94
N TRP A 179 8.76 11.45 -15.41
CA TRP A 179 9.17 12.05 -14.15
C TRP A 179 9.31 13.57 -14.22
N GLN A 180 9.64 14.11 -15.40
CA GLN A 180 9.77 15.54 -15.58
C GLN A 180 8.46 16.28 -15.28
N GLU A 181 7.33 15.66 -15.63
CA GLU A 181 6.00 16.21 -15.37
C GLU A 181 5.56 15.99 -13.92
N ARG A 182 5.89 14.83 -13.32
CA ARG A 182 5.40 14.44 -11.99
C ARG A 182 6.27 14.85 -10.83
N LEU A 183 7.55 15.12 -11.06
CA LEU A 183 8.48 15.49 -9.98
C LEU A 183 8.09 16.80 -9.26
N PRO A 184 7.64 17.87 -9.94
CA PRO A 184 7.21 19.10 -9.25
C PRO A 184 6.04 18.84 -8.29
N GLU A 185 5.07 18.01 -8.68
CA GLU A 185 3.93 17.64 -7.84
C GLU A 185 4.38 16.83 -6.61
N LEU A 186 5.28 15.86 -6.82
CA LEU A 186 5.88 15.06 -5.74
C LEU A 186 6.65 15.95 -4.75
N VAL A 187 7.47 16.87 -5.25
CA VAL A 187 8.19 17.86 -4.42
C VAL A 187 7.20 18.71 -3.63
N GLY A 188 6.14 19.17 -4.26
CA GLY A 188 5.06 19.94 -3.63
C GLY A 188 4.39 19.16 -2.49
N LEU A 189 4.02 17.91 -2.72
CA LEU A 189 3.46 17.03 -1.68
C LEU A 189 4.43 16.88 -0.51
N VAL A 190 5.69 16.53 -0.78
CA VAL A 190 6.68 16.28 0.28
C VAL A 190 6.96 17.55 1.09
N ARG A 191 7.05 18.71 0.44
CA ARG A 191 7.15 20.01 1.13
C ARG A 191 5.94 20.29 2.01
N LYS A 192 4.72 20.06 1.50
CA LYS A 192 3.47 20.20 2.27
C LYS A 192 3.50 19.32 3.52
N LEU A 193 3.95 18.06 3.41
CA LEU A 193 4.13 17.17 4.55
C LEU A 193 5.11 17.74 5.57
N HIS A 194 6.30 18.14 5.14
CA HIS A 194 7.35 18.67 6.02
C HIS A 194 6.92 19.96 6.72
N GLN A 195 6.33 20.90 5.99
CA GLN A 195 5.80 22.16 6.53
C GLN A 195 4.64 21.93 7.50
N SER A 196 3.82 20.91 7.26
CA SER A 196 2.74 20.50 8.15
C SER A 196 3.20 19.69 9.37
N GLY A 197 4.50 19.49 9.55
CA GLY A 197 5.06 18.71 10.64
C GLY A 197 4.83 17.21 10.51
N ILE A 198 4.61 16.70 9.30
CA ILE A 198 4.34 15.28 9.06
C ILE A 198 5.62 14.55 8.67
N TYR A 199 6.08 13.67 9.55
CA TYR A 199 7.19 12.78 9.27
C TYR A 199 6.65 11.41 8.87
N PHE A 200 6.73 11.06 7.59
CA PHE A 200 6.30 9.78 7.06
C PHE A 200 7.52 8.90 6.76
N ARG A 201 7.81 7.94 7.63
CA ARG A 201 9.00 7.08 7.51
C ARG A 201 8.94 6.19 6.28
N SER A 202 7.75 5.68 5.93
CA SER A 202 7.51 4.86 4.74
C SER A 202 7.08 5.71 3.53
N LEU A 203 7.57 6.95 3.43
CA LEU A 203 7.35 7.77 2.24
C LEU A 203 8.15 7.17 1.08
N HIS A 204 7.45 6.61 0.11
CA HIS A 204 8.02 6.05 -1.11
C HIS A 204 6.96 5.93 -2.21
N LEU A 205 7.40 5.69 -3.45
CA LEU A 205 6.54 5.71 -4.64
C LEU A 205 5.34 4.74 -4.56
N GLY A 206 5.49 3.61 -3.86
CA GLY A 206 4.41 2.64 -3.66
C GLY A 206 3.34 3.08 -2.65
N ASN A 207 3.59 4.14 -1.86
CA ASN A 207 2.65 4.70 -0.88
C ASN A 207 2.09 6.06 -1.29
N ILE A 208 2.43 6.54 -2.50
CA ILE A 208 1.91 7.76 -3.09
C ILE A 208 1.02 7.39 -4.25
N VAL A 209 -0.24 7.80 -4.21
CA VAL A 209 -1.27 7.50 -5.20
C VAL A 209 -1.59 8.76 -5.99
N VAL A 210 -1.67 8.64 -7.30
CA VAL A 210 -2.27 9.66 -8.17
C VAL A 210 -3.76 9.35 -8.29
N THR A 211 -4.59 10.24 -7.78
CA THR A 211 -6.05 10.06 -7.82
C THR A 211 -6.61 10.34 -9.21
N PRO A 212 -7.87 9.97 -9.49
CA PRO A 212 -8.52 10.33 -10.76
C PRO A 212 -8.55 11.84 -11.04
N GLU A 213 -8.58 12.65 -9.98
CA GLU A 213 -8.54 14.11 -10.02
C GLU A 213 -7.13 14.67 -10.23
N GLN A 214 -6.13 13.79 -10.44
CA GLN A 214 -4.71 14.10 -10.61
C GLN A 214 -4.03 14.68 -9.35
N GLU A 215 -4.62 14.48 -8.18
CA GLU A 215 -4.03 14.86 -6.90
C GLU A 215 -3.15 13.73 -6.35
N LEU A 216 -2.07 14.10 -5.66
CA LEU A 216 -1.24 13.12 -4.95
C LEU A 216 -1.80 12.89 -3.56
N GLY A 217 -2.06 11.61 -3.24
CA GLY A 217 -2.50 11.16 -1.94
C GLY A 217 -1.62 10.06 -1.35
N LEU A 218 -1.91 9.66 -0.12
CA LEU A 218 -1.05 8.75 0.65
C LEU A 218 -1.83 7.55 1.17
N ILE A 219 -1.18 6.38 1.09
CA ILE A 219 -1.68 5.11 1.65
C ILE A 219 -0.65 4.51 2.61
N ASP A 220 -1.05 3.47 3.32
CA ASP A 220 -0.25 2.75 4.35
C ASP A 220 0.35 3.68 5.43
N VAL A 221 -0.48 4.52 5.97
CA VAL A 221 -0.12 5.68 6.80
C VAL A 221 0.20 5.36 8.26
N ALA A 222 0.30 4.08 8.66
CA ALA A 222 0.44 3.67 10.07
C ALA A 222 1.72 4.18 10.77
N ASP A 223 2.80 4.43 10.03
CA ASP A 223 4.09 4.83 10.60
C ASP A 223 4.38 6.34 10.51
N MET A 224 3.36 7.14 10.22
CA MET A 224 3.45 8.60 10.26
C MET A 224 3.55 9.12 11.70
N ARG A 225 4.20 10.27 11.84
CA ARG A 225 4.23 11.07 13.07
C ARG A 225 3.85 12.51 12.73
N PHE A 226 2.96 13.06 13.53
CA PHE A 226 2.53 14.45 13.43
C PHE A 226 3.21 15.26 14.52
N MET A 227 3.97 16.28 14.14
CA MET A 227 4.66 17.20 15.02
C MET A 227 3.82 18.48 15.16
N ARG A 228 4.06 19.25 16.23
CA ARG A 228 3.38 20.55 16.46
C ARG A 228 3.92 21.68 15.58
N ALA A 229 5.14 21.51 15.07
CA ALA A 229 5.84 22.47 14.22
C ALA A 229 6.32 21.79 12.93
N PRO A 230 6.71 22.56 11.91
CA PRO A 230 7.38 22.05 10.71
C PRO A 230 8.57 21.14 11.06
N LEU A 231 8.89 20.20 10.19
CA LEU A 231 10.03 19.31 10.41
C LEU A 231 11.34 20.10 10.41
N SER A 232 12.22 19.80 11.36
CA SER A 232 13.58 20.35 11.36
C SER A 232 14.36 19.83 10.14
N SER A 233 15.39 20.58 9.70
CA SER A 233 16.26 20.19 8.57
C SER A 233 16.87 18.80 8.74
N ARG A 234 17.18 18.39 9.99
CA ARG A 234 17.66 17.04 10.31
C ARG A 234 16.61 15.98 10.00
N MET A 235 15.35 16.23 10.33
CA MET A 235 14.24 15.30 10.06
C MET A 235 13.90 15.26 8.58
N VAL A 236 13.91 16.39 7.88
CA VAL A 236 13.75 16.47 6.42
C VAL A 236 14.82 15.62 5.75
N ARG A 237 16.10 15.85 6.05
CA ARG A 237 17.21 15.07 5.50
C ARG A 237 17.06 13.58 5.75
N ARG A 238 16.67 13.19 6.97
CA ARG A 238 16.42 11.78 7.29
C ARG A 238 15.26 11.18 6.49
N ASN A 239 14.21 11.94 6.24
CA ASN A 239 13.07 11.48 5.45
C ASN A 239 13.47 11.28 3.99
N VAL A 240 14.21 12.21 3.40
CA VAL A 240 14.76 12.11 2.05
C VAL A 240 15.71 10.91 1.93
N GLN A 241 16.57 10.67 2.91
CA GLN A 241 17.42 9.46 2.95
C GLN A 241 16.63 8.15 3.02
N HIS A 242 15.45 8.12 3.65
CA HIS A 242 14.57 6.95 3.62
C HIS A 242 14.01 6.74 2.22
N PHE A 243 13.63 7.81 1.54
CA PHE A 243 13.16 7.76 0.15
C PHE A 243 14.27 7.29 -0.80
N ALA A 244 15.48 7.85 -0.70
CA ALA A 244 16.64 7.43 -1.48
C ALA A 244 16.95 5.94 -1.32
N ARG A 245 16.91 5.43 -0.08
CA ARG A 245 17.10 3.98 0.18
C ARG A 245 16.01 3.11 -0.45
N TYR A 246 14.79 3.62 -0.58
CA TYR A 246 13.75 2.91 -1.32
C TYR A 246 14.07 2.87 -2.81
N ILE A 247 14.48 3.99 -3.42
CA ILE A 247 14.87 4.06 -4.82
C ILE A 247 15.99 3.05 -5.13
N ALA A 248 17.04 3.02 -4.31
CA ALA A 248 18.14 2.07 -4.45
C ALA A 248 17.70 0.60 -4.30
N ARG A 249 16.85 0.31 -3.31
CA ARG A 249 16.33 -1.05 -3.11
C ARG A 249 15.49 -1.56 -4.28
N GLU A 250 14.70 -0.68 -4.88
CA GLU A 250 13.85 -1.01 -6.04
C GLU A 250 14.61 -0.90 -7.38
N ARG A 251 15.90 -0.53 -7.37
CA ARG A 251 16.75 -0.35 -8.55
C ARG A 251 16.17 0.65 -9.54
N LEU A 252 15.75 1.80 -9.01
CA LEU A 252 15.13 2.87 -9.79
C LEU A 252 16.06 4.07 -9.99
N GLU A 253 17.35 3.96 -9.63
CA GLU A 253 18.32 5.08 -9.66
C GLU A 253 18.46 5.69 -11.05
N ASP A 254 18.45 4.86 -12.10
CA ASP A 254 18.57 5.32 -13.49
C ASP A 254 17.28 5.92 -14.06
N GLN A 255 16.15 5.67 -13.39
CA GLN A 255 14.84 6.11 -13.88
C GLN A 255 14.28 7.28 -13.09
N PHE A 256 14.57 7.35 -11.79
CA PHE A 256 14.03 8.36 -10.88
C PHE A 256 15.01 9.53 -10.68
N PRO A 257 14.61 10.79 -10.89
CA PRO A 257 15.46 11.97 -10.76
C PRO A 257 15.74 12.33 -9.30
N LEU A 258 16.43 11.44 -8.56
CA LEU A 258 16.68 11.56 -7.13
C LEU A 258 17.45 12.84 -6.79
N ALA A 259 18.48 13.17 -7.57
CA ALA A 259 19.31 14.36 -7.33
C ALA A 259 18.48 15.67 -7.43
N GLU A 260 17.48 15.71 -8.31
CA GLU A 260 16.59 16.85 -8.43
C GLU A 260 15.64 16.95 -7.23
N LEU A 261 15.08 15.80 -6.80
CA LEU A 261 14.26 15.74 -5.59
C LEU A 261 15.05 16.22 -4.35
N GLU A 262 16.27 15.72 -4.19
CA GLU A 262 17.16 16.09 -3.06
C GLU A 262 17.47 17.58 -3.08
N ARG A 263 17.88 18.12 -4.21
CA ARG A 263 18.14 19.56 -4.39
C ARG A 263 16.91 20.39 -4.03
N ALA A 264 15.73 19.97 -4.51
CA ALA A 264 14.49 20.70 -4.23
C ALA A 264 14.09 20.67 -2.76
N LEU A 265 14.39 19.62 -2.00
CA LEU A 265 13.94 19.45 -0.62
C LEU A 265 15.00 19.85 0.42
N LEU A 266 16.28 19.84 0.08
CA LEU A 266 17.40 20.05 1.00
C LEU A 266 18.18 21.35 0.73
N GLY A 267 18.12 21.89 -0.53
CA GLY A 267 18.67 23.20 -0.91
C GLY A 267 17.80 24.30 -0.45
#